data_6c0b9fe839a3dad081c498df7a963fd8
#
_entry.id   6c0b9fe839a3dad081c498df7a963fd8
#
_cell.length_a   1.000
_cell.length_b   1.000
_cell.length_c   1.000
_cell.angle_alpha   90.00
_cell.angle_beta   90.00
_cell.angle_gamma   90.00
#
_symmetry.space_group_name_H-M   'P 1'
#
loop_
_entity.id
_entity.type
_entity.pdbx_description
1 polymer ?
#
loop_
_entity_poly.entity_id
_entity_poly.type
_entity_poly.pdbx_seq_one_letter_code
_entity_poly.pdbx_strand_id
1 'polypeptide(L)' 'VQARSQLVTTRDFIAGRRGGVGVAARTRITEAERLLALAEAESDPVAALDLARSSATHSRDADALARYDLLRA' A
#
# COMPACT_ATOMS: atom_id res chain seq x y z
N VAL A 1 5.54 10.73 5.43
CA VAL A 1 4.24 11.35 5.71
C VAL A 1 3.24 11.00 4.64
N GLN A 2 3.56 11.27 3.37
CA GLN A 2 2.66 10.93 2.27
C GLN A 2 2.48 9.42 2.13
N ALA A 3 3.57 8.65 2.34
CA ALA A 3 3.51 7.20 2.22
C ALA A 3 2.53 6.61 3.25
N ARG A 4 2.57 7.12 4.49
CA ARG A 4 1.65 6.63 5.52
C ARG A 4 0.21 7.03 5.22
N SER A 5 -0.02 8.28 4.81
CA SER A 5 -1.37 8.75 4.49
C SER A 5 -1.98 7.94 3.35
N GLN A 6 -1.19 7.71 2.30
CA GLN A 6 -1.66 6.93 1.16
C GLN A 6 -1.93 5.48 1.55
N LEU A 7 -1.03 4.90 2.35
CA LEU A 7 -1.19 3.53 2.83
C LEU A 7 -2.48 3.37 3.63
N VAL A 8 -2.72 4.26 4.59
CA VAL A 8 -3.93 4.21 5.42
C VAL A 8 -5.18 4.35 4.57
N THR A 9 -5.19 5.30 3.65
CA THR A 9 -6.33 5.52 2.77
C THR A 9 -6.62 4.27 1.92
N THR A 10 -5.59 3.70 1.31
CA THR A 10 -5.75 2.51 0.46
C THR A 10 -6.16 1.30 1.29
N ARG A 11 -5.54 1.12 2.46
CA ARG A 11 -5.89 0.01 3.34
C ARG A 11 -7.35 0.09 3.78
N ASP A 12 -7.81 1.29 4.16
CA ASP A 12 -9.20 1.47 4.58
C ASP A 12 -10.17 1.23 3.42
N PHE A 13 -9.81 1.67 2.22
CA PHE A 13 -10.61 1.43 1.04
C PHE A 13 -10.77 -0.08 0.79
N ILE A 14 -9.67 -0.82 0.86
CA ILE A 14 -9.67 -2.27 0.63
C ILE A 14 -10.44 -2.98 1.74
N ALA A 15 -10.23 -2.59 2.99
CA ALA A 15 -10.91 -3.21 4.13
C ALA A 15 -12.42 -3.06 4.04
N GLY A 16 -12.90 -1.92 3.56
CA GLY A 16 -14.31 -1.66 3.42
C GLY A 16 -14.97 -2.40 2.26
N ARG A 17 -14.18 -3.03 1.39
CA ARG A 17 -14.68 -3.67 0.17
C ARG A 17 -14.12 -5.06 -0.04
N ARG A 18 -13.94 -5.80 1.05
CA ARG A 18 -13.29 -7.11 1.04
C ARG A 18 -13.89 -8.10 0.05
N GLY A 19 -15.20 -8.07 -0.10
CA GLY A 19 -15.89 -9.00 -0.97
C GLY A 19 -15.62 -8.81 -2.45
N GLY A 20 -15.19 -7.59 -2.85
CA GLY A 20 -14.93 -7.26 -4.24
C GLY A 20 -13.46 -7.11 -4.60
N VAL A 21 -12.56 -7.20 -3.61
CA VAL A 21 -11.14 -6.96 -3.81
C VAL A 21 -10.36 -8.28 -3.78
N GLY A 22 -9.57 -8.51 -4.82
CA GLY A 22 -8.84 -9.75 -4.98
C GLY A 22 -7.57 -9.84 -4.16
N VAL A 23 -6.92 -11.01 -4.25
CA VAL A 23 -5.70 -11.32 -3.51
C VAL A 23 -4.55 -10.40 -3.91
N ALA A 24 -4.44 -10.05 -5.19
CA ALA A 24 -3.34 -9.23 -5.68
C ALA A 24 -3.30 -7.87 -5.00
N ALA A 25 -4.45 -7.21 -4.86
CA ALA A 25 -4.53 -5.91 -4.20
C ALA A 25 -4.16 -6.04 -2.72
N ARG A 26 -4.67 -7.06 -2.05
CA ARG A 26 -4.36 -7.28 -0.63
C ARG A 26 -2.90 -7.61 -0.40
N THR A 27 -2.29 -8.37 -1.30
CA THR A 27 -0.86 -8.69 -1.23
C THR A 27 -0.02 -7.43 -1.36
N ARG A 28 -0.40 -6.54 -2.30
CA ARG A 28 0.34 -5.30 -2.51
C ARG A 28 0.24 -4.37 -1.30
N ILE A 29 -0.93 -4.27 -0.67
CA ILE A 29 -1.06 -3.40 0.50
C ILE A 29 -0.29 -3.95 1.70
N THR A 30 -0.25 -5.28 1.85
CA THR A 30 0.55 -5.90 2.91
C THR A 30 2.04 -5.61 2.70
N GLU A 31 2.50 -5.70 1.46
CA GLU A 31 3.90 -5.38 1.15
C GLU A 31 4.19 -3.90 1.40
N ALA A 32 3.26 -3.01 1.08
CA ALA A 32 3.41 -1.59 1.36
C ALA A 32 3.56 -1.33 2.86
N GLU A 33 2.76 -2.04 3.68
CA GLU A 33 2.84 -1.93 5.14
C GLU A 33 4.21 -2.37 5.65
N ARG A 34 4.71 -3.49 5.13
CA ARG A 34 6.03 -4.01 5.53
C ARG A 34 7.14 -3.03 5.18
N LEU A 35 7.10 -2.48 3.96
CA LEU A 35 8.12 -1.54 3.51
C LEU A 35 8.08 -0.24 4.31
N LEU A 36 6.90 0.24 4.66
CA LEU A 36 6.79 1.45 5.47
C LEU A 36 7.35 1.24 6.87
N ALA A 37 7.06 0.08 7.46
CA ALA A 37 7.63 -0.25 8.78
C ALA A 37 9.15 -0.29 8.72
N LEU A 38 9.73 -0.86 7.66
CA LEU A 38 11.17 -0.86 7.46
C LEU A 38 11.72 0.54 7.30
N ALA A 39 11.01 1.39 6.53
CA ALA A 39 11.43 2.78 6.34
C ALA A 39 11.48 3.53 7.66
N GLU A 40 10.48 3.31 8.53
CA GLU A 40 10.40 4.00 9.81
C GLU A 40 11.48 3.52 10.79
N ALA A 41 11.96 2.30 10.62
CA ALA A 41 13.02 1.74 11.46
C ALA A 41 14.42 2.01 10.91
N GLU A 42 14.53 2.47 9.66
CA GLU A 42 15.81 2.67 8.99
C GLU A 42 16.47 3.96 9.46
N SER A 43 17.72 3.88 9.90
CA SER A 43 18.46 5.05 10.39
C SER A 43 19.14 5.84 9.27
N ASP A 44 19.44 5.20 8.14
CA ASP A 44 20.05 5.89 7.00
C ASP A 44 18.97 6.64 6.22
N PRO A 45 19.06 7.98 6.10
CA PRO A 45 18.00 8.75 5.44
C PRO A 45 17.75 8.38 3.99
N VAL A 46 18.80 8.02 3.24
CA VAL A 46 18.64 7.66 1.83
C VAL A 46 17.92 6.33 1.71
N ALA A 47 18.32 5.35 2.51
CA ALA A 47 17.69 4.04 2.51
C ALA A 47 16.24 4.15 2.99
N ALA A 48 15.97 4.97 4.01
CA ALA A 48 14.63 5.19 4.52
C ALA A 48 13.73 5.80 3.45
N LEU A 49 14.25 6.77 2.69
CA LEU A 49 13.48 7.40 1.61
C LEU A 49 13.15 6.40 0.51
N ASP A 50 14.11 5.56 0.12
CA ASP A 50 13.90 4.55 -0.91
C ASP A 50 12.82 3.56 -0.48
N LEU A 51 12.85 3.12 0.78
CA LEU A 51 11.84 2.22 1.32
C LEU A 51 10.46 2.88 1.35
N ALA A 52 10.39 4.15 1.75
CA ALA A 52 9.14 4.89 1.77
C ALA A 52 8.56 5.06 0.36
N ARG A 53 9.39 5.34 -0.62
CA ARG A 53 8.96 5.46 -2.01
C ARG A 53 8.44 4.14 -2.55
N SER A 54 9.11 3.04 -2.21
CA SER A 54 8.68 1.71 -2.61
C SER A 54 7.33 1.37 -1.97
N SER A 55 7.15 1.70 -0.69
CA SER A 55 5.87 1.53 -0.02
C SER A 55 4.76 2.30 -0.73
N ALA A 56 5.02 3.56 -1.08
CA ALA A 56 4.03 4.38 -1.77
C ALA A 56 3.65 3.80 -3.13
N THR A 57 4.63 3.26 -3.86
CA THR A 57 4.36 2.61 -5.14
C THR A 57 3.46 1.39 -4.97
N HIS A 58 3.73 0.55 -3.97
CA HIS A 58 2.90 -0.61 -3.70
C HIS A 58 1.49 -0.21 -3.27
N SER A 59 1.35 0.88 -2.50
CA SER A 59 0.04 1.40 -2.11
C SER A 59 -0.76 1.86 -3.32
N ARG A 60 -0.14 2.56 -4.25
CA ARG A 60 -0.80 2.99 -5.48
C ARG A 60 -1.22 1.81 -6.34
N ASP A 61 -0.35 0.81 -6.44
CA ASP A 61 -0.65 -0.40 -7.20
C ASP A 61 -1.83 -1.15 -6.57
N ALA A 62 -1.84 -1.23 -5.23
CA ALA A 62 -2.93 -1.87 -4.51
C ALA A 62 -4.25 -1.14 -4.75
N ASP A 63 -4.22 0.19 -4.71
CA ASP A 63 -5.41 1.00 -4.96
C ASP A 63 -5.95 0.77 -6.37
N ALA A 64 -5.06 0.78 -7.36
CA ALA A 64 -5.45 0.56 -8.75
C ALA A 64 -6.04 -0.83 -8.95
N LEU A 65 -5.42 -1.86 -8.37
CA LEU A 65 -5.91 -3.23 -8.47
C LEU A 65 -7.26 -3.39 -7.78
N ALA A 66 -7.43 -2.78 -6.62
CA ALA A 66 -8.69 -2.86 -5.89
C ALA A 66 -9.83 -2.21 -6.69
N ARG A 67 -9.56 -1.05 -7.27
CA ARG A 67 -10.58 -0.36 -8.09
C ARG A 67 -10.92 -1.16 -9.34
N TYR A 68 -9.92 -1.74 -9.98
CA TYR A 68 -10.14 -2.60 -11.13
C TYR A 68 -11.01 -3.81 -10.76
N ASP A 69 -10.72 -4.45 -9.62
CA ASP A 69 -11.50 -5.60 -9.17
C ASP A 69 -12.96 -5.21 -8.92
N LEU A 70 -13.19 -4.04 -8.32
CA LEU A 70 -14.54 -3.56 -8.05
C LEU A 70 -15.31 -3.25 -9.33
N LEU A 71 -14.62 -2.73 -10.34
CA LEU A 71 -15.25 -2.44 -11.64
C LEU A 71 -15.67 -3.71 -12.35
N ARG A 72 -14.95 -4.81 -12.11
CA ARG A 72 -15.28 -6.09 -12.73
C ARG A 72 -16.37 -6.86 -12.01
N ALA A 73 -16.59 -6.55 -10.76
CA ALA A 73 -17.56 -7.26 -9.92
C ALA A 73 -19.04 -6.94 -10.28
#